data_642a40a0b339613645716486109130bb
#
_entry.id   642a40a0b339613645716486109130bb
#
_cell.length_a   1.000
_cell.length_b   1.000
_cell.length_c   1.000
_cell.angle_alpha   90.00
_cell.angle_beta   90.00
_cell.angle_gamma   90.00
#
_symmetry.space_group_name_H-M   'P 1'
#
loop_
_entity.id
_entity.type
_entity.pdbx_description
1 polymer ?
#
loop_
_entity_poly.entity_id
_entity_poly.type
_entity_poly.pdbx_seq_one_letter_code
_entity_poly.pdbx_strand_id
1 'polypeptide(L)'
;MKDGKVRLFVFIDALGWTLTEHWNFGGGFLPVRCPVRTQFGYSAGAVPTILSGRPPAEHGQFSFFFYQPATSPFRLFRLLPARLLPAALFDRHRVRHWLSKLIKKYYGYTGYFELYAVPWERLPLLDYSEKRDLFVPGGLAPIKNLADCWAGRNACISNWRCSSDDNFAEMTARLKTGQLQYGFLYCGSLDGFLHRHIAEPDAVEAELKRYEAKVAALLETARQHYRTVEFAVISDHGMTPLAGTVDGNAALARLPLRWGKEYVSFLDATMARFWFPDPAARPAIRETMAALGHGRWLSAEEQQTFGIAFPDRKYGEEIYLLEPGWQFAPSDMGRAALPGMHGYEPEHAGSTACFLSNYVPAKRPEWIGDFFHLMTED
;
A
#
# COMPACT_ATOMS: atom_id res chain seq x y z
N MET A 1 17.93 4.69 37.57
CA MET A 1 16.80 3.77 37.56
C MET A 1 16.06 3.94 36.24
N LYS A 2 15.63 2.84 35.60
CA LYS A 2 14.80 2.94 34.39
C LYS A 2 13.43 3.46 34.80
N ASP A 3 13.10 4.67 34.43
CA ASP A 3 11.79 5.26 34.65
C ASP A 3 11.09 5.43 33.28
N GLY A 4 9.80 5.09 33.26
CA GLY A 4 8.98 5.33 32.09
C GLY A 4 8.46 4.08 31.38
N LYS A 5 7.45 4.34 30.56
CA LYS A 5 6.81 3.37 29.65
C LYS A 5 7.06 3.84 28.21
N VAL A 6 7.35 2.90 27.32
CA VAL A 6 7.37 3.13 25.88
C VAL A 6 6.41 2.17 25.19
N ARG A 7 5.65 2.68 24.23
CA ARG A 7 4.81 1.89 23.32
C ARG A 7 5.39 2.03 21.90
N LEU A 8 5.80 0.91 21.31
CA LEU A 8 6.52 0.89 20.04
C LEU A 8 5.87 -0.07 19.06
N PHE A 9 5.53 0.43 17.89
CA PHE A 9 5.02 -0.34 16.76
C PHE A 9 6.05 -0.36 15.64
N VAL A 10 6.45 -1.54 15.21
CA VAL A 10 7.31 -1.76 14.05
C VAL A 10 6.43 -2.24 12.91
N PHE A 11 6.16 -1.35 11.97
CA PHE A 11 5.45 -1.68 10.74
C PHE A 11 6.43 -2.24 9.72
N ILE A 12 6.20 -3.47 9.27
CA ILE A 12 6.99 -4.13 8.23
C ILE A 12 6.05 -4.45 7.07
N ASP A 13 6.17 -3.66 6.00
CA ASP A 13 5.37 -3.78 4.76
C ASP A 13 5.48 -5.18 4.17
N ALA A 14 4.35 -5.79 3.84
CA ALA A 14 4.22 -7.14 3.28
C ALA A 14 4.70 -8.29 4.19
N LEU A 15 4.94 -8.09 5.49
CA LEU A 15 5.21 -9.17 6.43
C LEU A 15 3.91 -9.94 6.73
N GLY A 16 3.45 -10.74 5.78
CA GLY A 16 2.20 -11.48 5.88
C GLY A 16 2.22 -12.56 6.95
N TRP A 17 1.00 -12.92 7.41
CA TRP A 17 0.81 -13.95 8.41
C TRP A 17 1.42 -15.30 8.00
N THR A 18 1.23 -15.72 6.74
CA THR A 18 1.79 -16.97 6.21
C THR A 18 3.32 -17.04 6.31
N LEU A 19 4.01 -15.91 6.09
CA LEU A 19 5.46 -15.83 6.24
C LEU A 19 5.86 -15.93 7.72
N THR A 20 5.14 -15.22 8.60
CA THR A 20 5.44 -15.24 10.04
C THR A 20 5.18 -16.60 10.68
N GLU A 21 4.20 -17.35 10.21
CA GLU A 21 3.96 -18.73 10.67
C GLU A 21 5.03 -19.68 10.14
N HIS A 22 5.27 -19.67 8.83
CA HIS A 22 6.18 -20.61 8.18
C HIS A 22 7.61 -20.52 8.74
N TRP A 23 8.10 -19.29 8.96
CA TRP A 23 9.46 -19.04 9.46
C TRP A 23 9.53 -18.80 10.96
N ASN A 24 8.41 -18.92 11.68
CA ASN A 24 8.29 -18.64 13.12
C ASN A 24 8.89 -17.27 13.50
N PHE A 25 8.71 -16.25 12.66
CA PHE A 25 9.26 -14.91 12.87
C PHE A 25 8.84 -14.33 14.22
N GLY A 26 9.81 -13.91 15.04
CA GLY A 26 9.58 -13.35 16.37
C GLY A 26 9.14 -14.36 17.45
N GLY A 27 9.03 -15.65 17.13
CA GLY A 27 8.50 -16.65 18.05
C GLY A 27 9.24 -16.78 19.40
N GLY A 28 10.53 -16.42 19.45
CA GLY A 28 11.33 -16.43 20.67
C GLY A 28 11.11 -15.24 21.60
N PHE A 29 10.50 -14.13 21.16
CA PHE A 29 10.41 -12.89 21.97
C PHE A 29 9.09 -12.10 21.80
N LEU A 30 8.22 -12.49 20.87
CA LEU A 30 6.87 -11.94 20.62
C LEU A 30 5.82 -13.06 20.78
N PRO A 31 5.46 -13.45 22.01
CA PRO A 31 4.63 -14.62 22.26
C PRO A 31 3.16 -14.45 21.86
N VAL A 32 2.65 -13.21 21.78
CA VAL A 32 1.29 -12.94 21.34
C VAL A 32 1.29 -12.75 19.83
N ARG A 33 0.57 -13.64 19.14
CA ARG A 33 0.58 -13.70 17.66
C ARG A 33 -0.83 -13.92 17.17
N CYS A 34 -1.24 -13.21 16.12
CA CYS A 34 -2.50 -13.49 15.42
C CYS A 34 -2.47 -13.01 13.97
N PRO A 35 -3.22 -13.70 13.08
CA PRO A 35 -3.55 -13.17 11.78
C PRO A 35 -4.46 -11.95 11.94
N VAL A 36 -4.34 -11.01 11.01
CA VAL A 36 -5.17 -9.80 10.98
C VAL A 36 -5.66 -9.60 9.55
N ARG A 37 -6.96 -9.37 9.38
CA ARG A 37 -7.55 -9.12 8.08
C ARG A 37 -6.96 -7.85 7.48
N THR A 38 -6.46 -7.92 6.25
CA THR A 38 -5.96 -6.75 5.53
C THR A 38 -7.10 -5.86 5.04
N GLN A 39 -6.76 -4.64 4.60
CA GLN A 39 -7.63 -3.79 3.79
C GLN A 39 -7.53 -4.21 2.33
N PHE A 40 -8.67 -4.39 1.66
CA PHE A 40 -8.68 -4.66 0.22
C PHE A 40 -7.97 -3.55 -0.56
N GLY A 41 -7.10 -3.93 -1.48
CA GLY A 41 -6.29 -3.05 -2.33
C GLY A 41 -4.79 -3.16 -2.03
N TYR A 42 -4.10 -2.05 -2.18
CA TYR A 42 -2.64 -1.96 -2.03
C TYR A 42 -2.27 -1.11 -0.80
N SER A 43 -0.97 -1.03 -0.49
CA SER A 43 -0.46 -0.18 0.61
C SER A 43 -0.96 1.27 0.52
N ALA A 44 -1.28 1.78 -0.69
CA ALA A 44 -1.92 3.09 -0.89
C ALA A 44 -3.28 3.25 -0.18
N GLY A 45 -3.99 2.15 0.09
CA GLY A 45 -5.21 2.11 0.89
C GLY A 45 -4.96 1.58 2.30
N ALA A 46 -4.10 0.57 2.46
CA ALA A 46 -3.84 -0.10 3.72
C ALA A 46 -3.09 0.79 4.72
N VAL A 47 -2.04 1.49 4.30
CA VAL A 47 -1.27 2.40 5.19
C VAL A 47 -2.14 3.52 5.76
N PRO A 48 -2.94 4.28 4.96
CA PRO A 48 -3.88 5.25 5.52
C PRO A 48 -4.91 4.63 6.47
N THR A 49 -5.35 3.40 6.21
CA THR A 49 -6.24 2.65 7.11
C THR A 49 -5.58 2.40 8.47
N ILE A 50 -4.31 1.94 8.49
CA ILE A 50 -3.53 1.76 9.72
C ILE A 50 -3.32 3.09 10.45
N LEU A 51 -3.05 4.16 9.71
CA LEU A 51 -2.77 5.48 10.30
C LEU A 51 -4.02 6.23 10.80
N SER A 52 -5.24 5.80 10.44
CA SER A 52 -6.48 6.52 10.79
C SER A 52 -7.54 5.65 11.46
N GLY A 53 -7.45 4.32 11.39
CA GLY A 53 -8.49 3.41 11.84
C GLY A 53 -9.77 3.47 11.00
N ARG A 54 -9.70 4.01 9.77
CA ARG A 54 -10.85 4.21 8.90
C ARG A 54 -10.66 3.47 7.57
N PRO A 55 -11.74 2.99 6.93
CA PRO A 55 -11.66 2.37 5.61
C PRO A 55 -11.41 3.41 4.50
N PRO A 56 -10.98 2.99 3.30
CA PRO A 56 -10.72 3.83 2.14
C PRO A 56 -11.84 4.82 1.79
N ALA A 57 -13.09 4.38 1.84
CA ALA A 57 -14.24 5.24 1.54
C ALA A 57 -14.39 6.43 2.50
N GLU A 58 -13.85 6.33 3.74
CA GLU A 58 -13.86 7.41 4.72
C GLU A 58 -12.60 8.28 4.63
N HIS A 59 -11.38 7.68 4.57
CA HIS A 59 -10.15 8.48 4.51
C HIS A 59 -9.77 8.94 3.10
N GLY A 60 -10.46 8.47 2.06
CA GLY A 60 -10.35 8.98 0.69
C GLY A 60 -9.17 8.46 -0.12
N GLN A 61 -8.38 7.48 0.36
CA GLN A 61 -7.22 6.91 -0.31
C GLN A 61 -7.48 5.41 -0.60
N PHE A 62 -7.26 4.97 -1.85
CA PHE A 62 -7.44 3.55 -2.22
C PHE A 62 -6.37 3.08 -3.20
N SER A 63 -6.13 3.86 -4.26
CA SER A 63 -5.07 3.64 -5.25
C SER A 63 -4.41 4.97 -5.56
N PHE A 64 -3.22 4.95 -6.16
CA PHE A 64 -2.50 6.18 -6.50
C PHE A 64 -3.22 7.01 -7.54
N PHE A 65 -3.81 6.39 -8.55
CA PHE A 65 -4.48 7.09 -9.64
C PHE A 65 -5.99 6.92 -9.61
N PHE A 66 -6.70 7.94 -10.05
CA PHE A 66 -8.15 7.92 -10.25
C PHE A 66 -8.57 8.86 -11.39
N TYR A 67 -9.74 8.62 -11.97
CA TYR A 67 -10.26 9.45 -13.05
C TYR A 67 -10.78 10.77 -12.51
N GLN A 68 -10.09 11.87 -12.84
CA GLN A 68 -10.50 13.23 -12.48
C GLN A 68 -9.76 14.25 -13.36
N PRO A 69 -10.24 14.49 -14.59
CA PRO A 69 -9.55 15.38 -15.53
C PRO A 69 -9.51 16.85 -15.10
N ALA A 70 -10.44 17.28 -14.24
CA ALA A 70 -10.53 18.66 -13.79
C ALA A 70 -9.37 19.09 -12.91
N THR A 71 -8.89 18.20 -12.03
CA THR A 71 -7.82 18.46 -11.04
C THR A 71 -6.51 17.76 -11.37
N SER A 72 -6.42 17.10 -12.53
CA SER A 72 -5.24 16.37 -12.97
C SER A 72 -3.97 17.22 -12.94
N PRO A 73 -2.91 16.82 -12.23
CA PRO A 73 -1.61 17.50 -12.26
C PRO A 73 -0.89 17.31 -13.60
N PHE A 74 -1.41 16.41 -14.43
CA PHE A 74 -0.82 16.03 -15.71
C PHE A 74 -1.47 16.74 -16.92
N ARG A 75 -2.32 17.74 -16.71
CA ARG A 75 -3.07 18.45 -17.77
C ARG A 75 -2.20 18.96 -18.90
N LEU A 76 -0.98 19.42 -18.58
CA LEU A 76 -0.04 19.93 -19.58
C LEU A 76 0.42 18.86 -20.58
N PHE A 77 0.35 17.57 -20.21
CA PHE A 77 0.69 16.51 -21.16
C PHE A 77 -0.28 16.39 -22.34
N ARG A 78 -1.47 17.03 -22.28
CA ARG A 78 -2.34 17.17 -23.47
C ARG A 78 -1.67 17.95 -24.62
N LEU A 79 -0.75 18.85 -24.27
CA LEU A 79 -0.02 19.68 -25.25
C LEU A 79 1.20 18.96 -25.83
N LEU A 80 1.61 17.84 -25.19
CA LEU A 80 2.69 17.01 -25.71
C LEU A 80 2.10 16.00 -26.71
N PRO A 81 2.45 16.10 -28.00
CA PRO A 81 2.03 15.07 -28.93
C PRO A 81 2.74 13.76 -28.55
N ALA A 82 2.00 12.84 -27.93
CA ALA A 82 2.52 11.55 -27.47
C ALA A 82 3.29 10.80 -28.57
N ARG A 83 2.88 11.02 -29.85
CA ARG A 83 3.52 10.50 -31.05
C ARG A 83 4.95 11.03 -31.27
N LEU A 84 5.32 12.16 -30.67
CA LEU A 84 6.66 12.76 -30.77
C LEU A 84 7.55 12.40 -29.57
N LEU A 85 7.01 11.73 -28.56
CA LEU A 85 7.81 11.23 -27.43
C LEU A 85 8.34 9.84 -27.78
N PRO A 86 9.65 9.68 -28.10
CA PRO A 86 10.20 8.35 -28.38
C PRO A 86 10.02 7.47 -27.14
N ALA A 87 9.19 6.43 -27.25
CA ALA A 87 8.92 5.50 -26.15
C ALA A 87 10.23 4.95 -25.56
N ALA A 88 11.23 4.67 -26.42
CA ALA A 88 12.56 4.22 -26.01
C ALA A 88 13.28 5.15 -25.02
N LEU A 89 12.93 6.44 -24.99
CA LEU A 89 13.52 7.42 -24.06
C LEU A 89 12.56 7.73 -22.91
N PHE A 90 11.33 8.11 -23.21
CA PHE A 90 10.37 8.63 -22.22
C PHE A 90 9.74 7.54 -21.35
N ASP A 91 9.73 6.29 -21.79
CA ASP A 91 9.23 5.16 -21.02
C ASP A 91 10.30 4.52 -20.09
N ARG A 92 11.50 5.08 -20.07
CA ARG A 92 12.52 4.63 -19.11
C ARG A 92 12.13 5.04 -17.69
N HIS A 93 12.22 4.11 -16.75
CA HIS A 93 11.93 4.36 -15.33
C HIS A 93 12.63 5.62 -14.79
N ARG A 94 13.92 5.81 -15.10
CA ARG A 94 14.70 6.98 -14.64
C ARG A 94 14.11 8.32 -15.13
N VAL A 95 13.60 8.37 -16.37
CA VAL A 95 12.99 9.59 -16.94
C VAL A 95 11.65 9.86 -16.26
N ARG A 96 10.81 8.84 -16.10
CA ARG A 96 9.53 8.96 -15.38
C ARG A 96 9.73 9.39 -13.93
N HIS A 97 10.68 8.79 -13.23
CA HIS A 97 11.03 9.17 -11.86
C HIS A 97 11.52 10.62 -11.75
N TRP A 98 12.37 11.09 -12.68
CA TRP A 98 12.81 12.48 -12.71
C TRP A 98 11.65 13.44 -12.96
N LEU A 99 10.75 13.12 -13.91
CA LEU A 99 9.54 13.91 -14.16
C LEU A 99 8.60 13.91 -12.97
N SER A 100 8.45 12.79 -12.27
CA SER A 100 7.70 12.71 -11.02
C SER A 100 8.22 13.71 -9.99
N LYS A 101 9.55 13.80 -9.82
CA LYS A 101 10.19 14.76 -8.92
C LYS A 101 9.94 16.22 -9.34
N LEU A 102 9.97 16.51 -10.63
CA LEU A 102 9.67 17.86 -11.15
C LEU A 102 8.23 18.26 -10.89
N ILE A 103 7.27 17.39 -11.21
CA ILE A 103 5.84 17.63 -10.99
C ILE A 103 5.58 17.82 -9.49
N LYS A 104 6.11 16.91 -8.67
CA LYS A 104 6.03 16.98 -7.20
C LYS A 104 6.53 18.33 -6.68
N LYS A 105 7.69 18.80 -7.15
CA LYS A 105 8.26 20.09 -6.77
C LYS A 105 7.39 21.27 -7.23
N TYR A 106 6.90 21.22 -8.47
CA TYR A 106 6.07 22.28 -9.04
C TYR A 106 4.76 22.48 -8.28
N TYR A 107 4.08 21.39 -7.91
CA TYR A 107 2.82 21.46 -7.17
C TYR A 107 2.99 21.49 -5.64
N GLY A 108 4.21 21.38 -5.12
CA GLY A 108 4.47 21.34 -3.68
C GLY A 108 3.97 20.04 -3.01
N TYR A 109 3.90 18.95 -3.74
CA TYR A 109 3.45 17.67 -3.17
C TYR A 109 4.48 17.10 -2.22
N THR A 110 4.03 16.64 -1.05
CA THR A 110 4.89 16.10 0.01
C THR A 110 4.75 14.59 0.18
N GLY A 111 3.69 13.98 -0.34
CA GLY A 111 3.45 12.53 -0.27
C GLY A 111 4.30 11.71 -1.24
N TYR A 112 4.00 10.43 -1.33
CA TYR A 112 4.56 9.55 -2.35
C TYR A 112 3.98 9.94 -3.72
N PHE A 113 4.80 10.01 -4.76
CA PHE A 113 4.35 10.43 -6.09
C PHE A 113 5.26 9.84 -7.17
N GLU A 114 4.70 9.00 -8.03
CA GLU A 114 5.42 8.33 -9.12
C GLU A 114 4.52 8.17 -10.36
N LEU A 115 5.07 8.29 -11.57
CA LEU A 115 4.31 8.20 -12.82
C LEU A 115 4.07 6.75 -13.28
N TYR A 116 4.74 5.79 -12.70
CA TYR A 116 4.65 4.37 -13.07
C TYR A 116 4.73 4.14 -14.59
N ALA A 117 4.04 3.11 -15.11
CA ALA A 117 4.00 2.79 -16.54
C ALA A 117 2.79 3.40 -17.28
N VAL A 118 2.03 4.28 -16.62
CA VAL A 118 0.82 4.88 -17.20
C VAL A 118 1.11 5.50 -18.56
N PRO A 119 0.39 5.15 -19.65
CA PRO A 119 0.55 5.76 -20.96
C PRO A 119 0.40 7.29 -20.92
N TRP A 120 1.29 8.01 -21.61
CA TRP A 120 1.35 9.47 -21.55
C TRP A 120 0.03 10.15 -21.95
N GLU A 121 -0.67 9.58 -22.93
CA GLU A 121 -1.97 10.04 -23.39
C GLU A 121 -3.10 9.84 -22.38
N ARG A 122 -2.94 8.93 -21.41
CA ARG A 122 -3.91 8.65 -20.36
C ARG A 122 -3.76 9.58 -19.17
N LEU A 123 -2.53 10.01 -18.83
CA LEU A 123 -2.23 10.84 -17.69
C LEU A 123 -3.12 12.09 -17.56
N PRO A 124 -3.41 12.87 -18.63
CA PRO A 124 -4.22 14.08 -18.52
C PRO A 124 -5.64 13.87 -17.98
N LEU A 125 -6.18 12.65 -18.04
CA LEU A 125 -7.50 12.32 -17.51
C LEU A 125 -7.47 11.80 -16.07
N LEU A 126 -6.26 11.52 -15.55
CA LEU A 126 -6.07 10.94 -14.24
C LEU A 126 -5.58 12.00 -13.24
N ASP A 127 -5.99 11.86 -12.00
CA ASP A 127 -5.42 12.60 -10.88
C ASP A 127 -4.69 11.62 -9.95
N TYR A 128 -3.94 12.15 -8.99
CA TYR A 128 -3.12 11.40 -8.05
C TYR A 128 -3.62 11.60 -6.62
N SER A 129 -3.67 10.54 -5.83
CA SER A 129 -4.28 10.57 -4.50
C SER A 129 -3.33 11.08 -3.43
N GLU A 130 -2.12 10.54 -3.33
CA GLU A 130 -1.18 10.79 -2.24
C GLU A 130 -0.33 12.06 -2.48
N LYS A 131 -1.02 13.22 -2.51
CA LYS A 131 -0.37 14.53 -2.70
C LYS A 131 0.30 15.04 -1.43
N ARG A 132 -0.12 14.56 -0.25
CA ARG A 132 0.39 14.96 1.07
C ARG A 132 1.09 13.79 1.74
N ASP A 133 2.07 14.10 2.56
CA ASP A 133 2.71 13.12 3.42
C ASP A 133 1.72 12.60 4.46
N LEU A 134 1.47 11.31 4.47
CA LEU A 134 0.49 10.65 5.33
C LEU A 134 0.96 10.56 6.80
N PHE A 135 2.26 10.68 7.03
CA PHE A 135 2.90 10.46 8.33
C PHE A 135 3.12 11.75 9.13
N VAL A 136 2.60 12.87 8.65
CA VAL A 136 2.67 14.15 9.34
C VAL A 136 1.28 14.62 9.78
N PRO A 137 1.17 15.53 10.77
CA PRO A 137 -0.13 16.11 11.15
C PRO A 137 -0.86 16.72 9.95
N GLY A 138 -2.16 16.41 9.83
CA GLY A 138 -3.00 16.85 8.71
C GLY A 138 -2.76 16.11 7.39
N GLY A 139 -1.94 15.06 7.37
CA GLY A 139 -1.66 14.28 6.15
C GLY A 139 -2.88 13.61 5.53
N LEU A 140 -3.85 13.24 6.36
CA LEU A 140 -5.15 12.65 5.95
C LEU A 140 -6.35 13.60 6.16
N ALA A 141 -6.10 14.90 6.34
CA ALA A 141 -7.20 15.86 6.59
C ALA A 141 -8.32 15.73 5.53
N PRO A 142 -9.62 15.74 5.96
CA PRO A 142 -10.12 16.14 7.29
C PRO A 142 -10.06 15.04 8.37
N ILE A 143 -9.69 13.80 8.03
CA ILE A 143 -9.55 12.71 8.98
C ILE A 143 -8.25 12.89 9.77
N LYS A 144 -8.32 12.68 11.09
CA LYS A 144 -7.13 12.66 11.94
C LYS A 144 -6.33 11.38 11.70
N ASN A 145 -5.02 11.54 11.59
CA ASN A 145 -4.09 10.42 11.51
C ASN A 145 -3.31 10.23 12.82
N LEU A 146 -2.46 9.21 12.85
CA LEU A 146 -1.61 8.90 14.00
C LEU A 146 -0.75 10.09 14.45
N ALA A 147 -0.18 10.85 13.51
CA ALA A 147 0.63 12.02 13.82
C ALA A 147 -0.18 13.15 14.46
N ASP A 148 -1.45 13.32 14.10
CA ASP A 148 -2.37 14.25 14.77
C ASP A 148 -2.65 13.84 16.21
N CYS A 149 -2.83 12.52 16.46
CA CYS A 149 -3.10 11.98 17.79
C CYS A 149 -1.88 12.06 18.72
N TRP A 150 -0.68 11.98 18.16
CA TRP A 150 0.57 12.05 18.94
C TRP A 150 1.15 13.46 19.03
N ALA A 151 0.51 14.46 18.43
CA ALA A 151 0.96 15.84 18.49
C ALA A 151 1.13 16.31 19.95
N GLY A 152 2.28 16.91 20.27
CA GLY A 152 2.63 17.37 21.61
C GLY A 152 3.09 16.29 22.59
N ARG A 153 3.13 15.01 22.19
CA ARG A 153 3.71 13.89 22.96
C ARG A 153 5.17 13.67 22.56
N ASN A 154 5.95 13.02 23.44
CA ASN A 154 7.29 12.52 23.07
C ASN A 154 7.15 11.30 22.15
N ALA A 155 6.85 11.56 20.88
CA ALA A 155 6.58 10.54 19.88
C ALA A 155 7.58 10.62 18.72
N CYS A 156 7.82 9.50 18.07
CA CYS A 156 8.62 9.39 16.87
C CYS A 156 7.88 8.56 15.82
N ILE A 157 7.59 9.16 14.68
CA ILE A 157 7.16 8.46 13.47
C ILE A 157 8.32 8.53 12.49
N SER A 158 8.84 7.38 12.08
CA SER A 158 10.01 7.33 11.20
C SER A 158 9.70 7.85 9.79
N ASN A 159 10.72 8.30 9.10
CA ASN A 159 10.57 8.88 7.77
C ASN A 159 10.47 7.76 6.70
N TRP A 160 9.31 7.61 6.07
CA TRP A 160 9.09 6.64 5.01
C TRP A 160 10.02 6.77 3.79
N ARG A 161 10.67 7.93 3.62
CA ARG A 161 11.65 8.18 2.52
C ARG A 161 13.03 7.61 2.80
N CYS A 162 13.31 7.28 4.06
CA CYS A 162 14.56 6.67 4.48
C CYS A 162 14.52 5.16 4.28
N SER A 163 15.69 4.53 4.22
CA SER A 163 15.76 3.08 4.22
C SER A 163 15.25 2.49 5.54
N SER A 164 14.81 1.23 5.52
CA SER A 164 14.46 0.54 6.77
C SER A 164 15.62 0.55 7.76
N ASP A 165 16.85 0.42 7.30
CA ASP A 165 18.05 0.41 8.13
C ASP A 165 18.29 1.76 8.83
N ASP A 166 18.13 2.87 8.10
CA ASP A 166 18.22 4.22 8.68
C ASP A 166 17.12 4.45 9.72
N ASN A 167 15.89 3.98 9.43
CA ASN A 167 14.77 4.08 10.35
C ASN A 167 14.98 3.26 11.63
N PHE A 168 15.55 2.05 11.54
CA PHE A 168 15.97 1.28 12.71
C PHE A 168 17.04 2.00 13.52
N ALA A 169 18.04 2.59 12.87
CA ALA A 169 19.11 3.34 13.53
C ALA A 169 18.56 4.58 14.27
N GLU A 170 17.70 5.37 13.61
CA GLU A 170 17.06 6.54 14.23
C GLU A 170 16.21 6.13 15.43
N MET A 171 15.33 5.12 15.29
CA MET A 171 14.48 4.67 16.38
C MET A 171 15.32 4.15 17.58
N THR A 172 16.40 3.43 17.29
CA THR A 172 17.34 2.98 18.32
C THR A 172 17.98 4.16 19.07
N ALA A 173 18.38 5.22 18.35
CA ALA A 173 18.94 6.42 18.97
C ALA A 173 17.90 7.13 19.85
N ARG A 174 16.65 7.23 19.40
CA ARG A 174 15.53 7.80 20.18
C ARG A 174 15.24 7.00 21.45
N LEU A 175 15.23 5.68 21.38
CA LEU A 175 15.04 4.81 22.55
C LEU A 175 16.13 4.99 23.60
N LYS A 176 17.38 5.14 23.20
CA LYS A 176 18.51 5.35 24.10
C LYS A 176 18.40 6.63 24.95
N THR A 177 17.59 7.59 24.55
CA THR A 177 17.35 8.81 25.35
C THR A 177 16.53 8.54 26.62
N GLY A 178 15.78 7.41 26.66
CA GLY A 178 14.85 7.10 27.74
C GLY A 178 13.61 8.01 27.83
N GLN A 179 13.40 8.88 26.85
CA GLN A 179 12.33 9.89 26.88
C GLN A 179 11.17 9.58 25.93
N LEU A 180 11.36 8.69 24.93
CA LEU A 180 10.35 8.35 23.95
C LEU A 180 9.15 7.67 24.63
N GLN A 181 7.93 8.14 24.37
CA GLN A 181 6.69 7.55 24.85
C GLN A 181 6.03 6.68 23.79
N TYR A 182 6.05 7.12 22.54
CA TYR A 182 5.40 6.46 21.42
C TYR A 182 6.33 6.40 20.22
N GLY A 183 6.43 5.24 19.58
CA GLY A 183 7.21 5.05 18.37
C GLY A 183 6.44 4.29 17.30
N PHE A 184 6.46 4.79 16.07
CA PHE A 184 6.03 4.10 14.87
C PHE A 184 7.21 4.01 13.90
N LEU A 185 7.73 2.81 13.73
CA LEU A 185 8.85 2.53 12.82
C LEU A 185 8.31 1.97 11.51
N TYR A 186 8.48 2.68 10.41
CA TYR A 186 8.09 2.25 9.07
C TYR A 186 9.23 1.52 8.35
N CYS A 187 8.98 0.30 7.89
CA CYS A 187 9.93 -0.53 7.14
C CYS A 187 9.28 -1.00 5.82
N GLY A 188 9.46 -0.25 4.75
CA GLY A 188 8.88 -0.55 3.42
C GLY A 188 9.75 -1.42 2.51
N SER A 189 10.99 -1.77 2.92
CA SER A 189 11.92 -2.44 1.99
C SER A 189 11.61 -3.92 1.76
N LEU A 190 10.91 -4.58 2.69
CA LEU A 190 10.57 -6.00 2.57
C LEU A 190 9.58 -6.24 1.43
N ASP A 191 8.58 -5.38 1.26
CA ASP A 191 7.63 -5.46 0.16
C ASP A 191 8.34 -5.50 -1.20
N GLY A 192 9.19 -4.50 -1.46
CA GLY A 192 9.99 -4.45 -2.69
C GLY A 192 10.94 -5.64 -2.88
N PHE A 193 11.39 -6.28 -1.80
CA PHE A 193 12.17 -7.51 -1.86
C PHE A 193 11.29 -8.71 -2.24
N LEU A 194 10.16 -8.89 -1.56
CA LEU A 194 9.24 -10.01 -1.78
C LEU A 194 8.61 -9.99 -3.18
N HIS A 195 8.33 -8.84 -3.74
CA HIS A 195 7.90 -8.72 -5.14
C HIS A 195 8.83 -9.42 -6.12
N ARG A 196 10.13 -9.48 -5.83
CA ARG A 196 11.15 -10.06 -6.72
C ARG A 196 11.57 -11.47 -6.33
N HIS A 197 11.52 -11.80 -5.03
CA HIS A 197 12.18 -12.98 -4.48
C HIS A 197 11.24 -13.95 -3.74
N ILE A 198 9.91 -13.73 -3.73
CA ILE A 198 8.97 -14.60 -3.00
C ILE A 198 9.06 -16.07 -3.41
N ALA A 199 9.46 -16.35 -4.65
CA ALA A 199 9.68 -17.70 -5.17
C ALA A 199 11.05 -18.30 -4.82
N GLU A 200 11.88 -17.60 -4.04
CA GLU A 200 13.23 -17.99 -3.62
C GLU A 200 13.27 -18.21 -2.09
N PRO A 201 12.87 -19.39 -1.57
CA PRO A 201 12.70 -19.62 -0.13
C PRO A 201 13.92 -19.27 0.71
N ASP A 202 15.12 -19.64 0.26
CA ASP A 202 16.37 -19.36 0.99
C ASP A 202 16.64 -17.86 1.11
N ALA A 203 16.37 -17.09 0.04
CA ALA A 203 16.53 -15.64 0.05
C ALA A 203 15.48 -14.97 0.96
N VAL A 204 14.23 -15.45 0.94
CA VAL A 204 13.17 -14.98 1.83
C VAL A 204 13.52 -15.26 3.29
N GLU A 205 13.98 -16.47 3.61
CA GLU A 205 14.41 -16.83 4.97
C GLU A 205 15.54 -15.94 5.45
N ALA A 206 16.57 -15.73 4.63
CA ALA A 206 17.70 -14.88 4.99
C ALA A 206 17.28 -13.44 5.28
N GLU A 207 16.38 -12.88 4.45
CA GLU A 207 15.88 -11.52 4.65
C GLU A 207 14.99 -11.42 5.90
N LEU A 208 14.11 -12.40 6.16
CA LEU A 208 13.29 -12.44 7.36
C LEU A 208 14.16 -12.55 8.62
N LYS A 209 15.19 -13.39 8.62
CA LYS A 209 16.16 -13.48 9.75
C LYS A 209 16.88 -12.15 9.98
N ARG A 210 17.22 -11.41 8.90
CA ARG A 210 17.83 -10.09 9.02
C ARG A 210 16.89 -9.08 9.71
N TYR A 211 15.60 -9.09 9.32
CA TYR A 211 14.58 -8.25 9.98
C TYR A 211 14.36 -8.68 11.43
N GLU A 212 14.24 -9.97 11.69
CA GLU A 212 14.03 -10.52 13.04
C GLU A 212 15.15 -10.10 13.99
N ALA A 213 16.40 -10.21 13.57
CA ALA A 213 17.55 -9.77 14.35
C ALA A 213 17.50 -8.27 14.70
N LYS A 214 17.08 -7.41 13.75
CA LYS A 214 16.92 -5.98 13.99
C LYS A 214 15.77 -5.67 14.96
N VAL A 215 14.64 -6.36 14.80
CA VAL A 215 13.47 -6.24 15.69
C VAL A 215 13.85 -6.67 17.12
N ALA A 216 14.55 -7.80 17.28
CA ALA A 216 15.03 -8.27 18.57
C ALA A 216 16.01 -7.28 19.24
N ALA A 217 16.96 -6.74 18.47
CA ALA A 217 17.92 -5.75 18.98
C ALA A 217 17.22 -4.44 19.40
N LEU A 218 16.20 -4.02 18.66
CA LEU A 218 15.40 -2.83 18.98
C LEU A 218 14.61 -3.03 20.29
N LEU A 219 13.95 -4.20 20.45
CA LEU A 219 13.24 -4.56 21.67
C LEU A 219 14.18 -4.62 22.86
N GLU A 220 15.36 -5.21 22.69
CA GLU A 220 16.37 -5.26 23.78
C GLU A 220 16.85 -3.86 24.16
N THR A 221 17.08 -2.97 23.19
CA THR A 221 17.40 -1.56 23.46
C THR A 221 16.30 -0.89 24.26
N ALA A 222 15.03 -1.11 23.91
CA ALA A 222 13.90 -0.56 24.66
C ALA A 222 13.89 -1.09 26.11
N ARG A 223 14.09 -2.40 26.31
CA ARG A 223 14.17 -3.03 27.65
C ARG A 223 15.32 -2.49 28.51
N GLN A 224 16.41 -2.07 27.88
CA GLN A 224 17.55 -1.48 28.61
C GLN A 224 17.25 -0.08 29.13
N HIS A 225 16.38 0.70 28.49
CA HIS A 225 16.15 2.10 28.78
C HIS A 225 14.80 2.41 29.45
N TYR A 226 13.82 1.48 29.37
CA TYR A 226 12.46 1.66 29.89
C TYR A 226 12.09 0.55 30.89
N ARG A 227 11.26 0.89 31.90
CA ARG A 227 10.73 -0.07 32.85
C ARG A 227 9.63 -0.92 32.25
N THR A 228 8.77 -0.30 31.46
CA THR A 228 7.65 -0.97 30.78
C THR A 228 7.78 -0.75 29.27
N VAL A 229 7.80 -1.86 28.53
CA VAL A 229 7.91 -1.85 27.07
C VAL A 229 6.72 -2.60 26.48
N GLU A 230 5.83 -1.86 25.82
CA GLU A 230 4.81 -2.43 24.95
C GLU A 230 5.34 -2.37 23.50
N PHE A 231 5.62 -3.54 22.94
CA PHE A 231 6.28 -3.67 21.65
C PHE A 231 5.45 -4.58 20.75
N ALA A 232 5.11 -4.08 19.55
CA ALA A 232 4.41 -4.86 18.55
C ALA A 232 5.08 -4.75 17.18
N VAL A 233 5.04 -5.84 16.42
CA VAL A 233 5.29 -5.87 14.98
C VAL A 233 3.93 -6.01 14.28
N ILE A 234 3.68 -5.17 13.29
CA ILE A 234 2.45 -5.16 12.49
C ILE A 234 2.79 -5.10 11.01
N SER A 235 1.89 -5.57 10.18
CA SER A 235 1.98 -5.42 8.72
C SER A 235 0.64 -4.99 8.14
N ASP A 236 0.63 -4.61 6.88
CA ASP A 236 -0.57 -4.23 6.14
C ASP A 236 -1.16 -5.40 5.34
N HIS A 237 -0.31 -6.25 4.75
CA HIS A 237 -0.68 -7.40 3.93
C HIS A 237 0.43 -8.44 3.88
N GLY A 238 0.21 -9.51 3.14
CA GLY A 238 1.22 -10.49 2.78
C GLY A 238 1.61 -10.40 1.30
N MET A 239 2.16 -11.49 0.76
CA MET A 239 2.62 -11.59 -0.62
C MET A 239 2.22 -12.95 -1.21
N THR A 240 1.68 -12.94 -2.43
CA THR A 240 1.25 -14.15 -3.15
C THR A 240 2.15 -14.39 -4.35
N PRO A 241 2.72 -15.60 -4.52
CA PRO A 241 3.53 -15.94 -5.70
C PRO A 241 2.74 -15.87 -7.00
N LEU A 242 3.42 -15.53 -8.09
CA LEU A 242 2.85 -15.47 -9.44
C LEU A 242 2.42 -16.86 -9.92
N ALA A 243 1.15 -16.98 -10.35
CA ALA A 243 0.62 -18.16 -11.02
C ALA A 243 0.49 -17.96 -12.54
N GLY A 244 0.17 -16.73 -12.98
CA GLY A 244 0.01 -16.44 -14.40
C GLY A 244 -0.28 -14.96 -14.69
N THR A 245 -0.43 -14.66 -15.98
CA THR A 245 -0.70 -13.29 -16.44
C THR A 245 -1.85 -13.24 -17.43
N VAL A 246 -2.56 -12.10 -17.46
CA VAL A 246 -3.56 -11.77 -18.48
C VAL A 246 -3.27 -10.40 -19.08
N ASP A 247 -3.48 -10.24 -20.38
CA ASP A 247 -3.33 -8.96 -21.08
C ASP A 247 -4.70 -8.28 -21.26
N GLY A 248 -5.13 -7.57 -20.23
CA GLY A 248 -6.37 -6.80 -20.25
C GLY A 248 -6.34 -5.64 -21.27
N ASN A 249 -5.17 -5.00 -21.46
CA ASN A 249 -5.03 -3.92 -22.41
C ASN A 249 -5.23 -4.42 -23.86
N ALA A 250 -4.64 -5.55 -24.24
CA ALA A 250 -4.84 -6.14 -25.57
C ALA A 250 -6.30 -6.59 -25.79
N ALA A 251 -6.97 -7.12 -24.76
CA ALA A 251 -8.38 -7.48 -24.86
C ALA A 251 -9.27 -6.24 -25.09
N LEU A 252 -9.11 -5.20 -24.31
CA LEU A 252 -9.84 -3.95 -24.42
C LEU A 252 -9.59 -3.24 -25.77
N ALA A 253 -8.36 -3.32 -26.30
CA ALA A 253 -7.99 -2.70 -27.58
C ALA A 253 -8.68 -3.33 -28.79
N ARG A 254 -9.28 -4.53 -28.68
CA ARG A 254 -10.04 -5.18 -29.75
C ARG A 254 -11.47 -4.63 -29.88
N LEU A 255 -11.96 -3.94 -28.87
CA LEU A 255 -13.28 -3.34 -28.90
C LEU A 255 -13.32 -2.09 -29.79
N PRO A 256 -14.43 -1.84 -30.51
CA PRO A 256 -14.63 -0.62 -31.26
C PRO A 256 -14.98 0.59 -30.36
N LEU A 257 -14.30 0.69 -29.22
CA LEU A 257 -14.50 1.70 -28.17
C LEU A 257 -13.21 2.51 -27.98
N ARG A 258 -13.35 3.80 -27.75
CA ARG A 258 -12.22 4.70 -27.53
C ARG A 258 -12.03 4.99 -26.04
N TRP A 259 -10.88 4.60 -25.52
CA TRP A 259 -10.48 4.98 -24.18
C TRP A 259 -10.49 6.51 -24.00
N GLY A 260 -11.00 6.99 -22.88
CA GLY A 260 -11.12 8.41 -22.56
C GLY A 260 -12.38 9.07 -23.13
N LYS A 261 -13.17 8.37 -23.96
CA LYS A 261 -14.43 8.85 -24.54
C LYS A 261 -15.62 7.99 -24.11
N GLU A 262 -15.64 6.73 -24.51
CA GLU A 262 -16.71 5.80 -24.17
C GLU A 262 -16.46 5.15 -22.80
N TYR A 263 -15.20 4.85 -22.47
CA TYR A 263 -14.79 4.34 -21.17
C TYR A 263 -13.43 4.88 -20.74
N VAL A 264 -13.15 4.82 -19.45
CA VAL A 264 -11.82 5.00 -18.86
C VAL A 264 -11.52 3.75 -18.06
N SER A 265 -10.31 3.24 -18.16
CA SER A 265 -9.83 2.14 -17.34
C SER A 265 -8.48 2.49 -16.70
N PHE A 266 -8.23 1.91 -15.55
CA PHE A 266 -6.91 1.87 -14.93
C PHE A 266 -6.65 0.43 -14.49
N LEU A 267 -5.63 -0.18 -15.08
CA LEU A 267 -5.23 -1.53 -14.77
C LEU A 267 -4.09 -1.46 -13.73
N ASP A 268 -4.46 -1.66 -12.47
CA ASP A 268 -3.50 -2.00 -11.42
C ASP A 268 -2.93 -3.42 -11.69
N ALA A 269 -2.02 -3.92 -10.86
CA ALA A 269 -1.45 -5.24 -11.12
C ALA A 269 -2.46 -6.39 -10.97
N THR A 270 -3.37 -6.30 -9.99
CA THR A 270 -4.32 -7.38 -9.64
C THR A 270 -5.78 -7.03 -9.85
N MET A 271 -6.08 -5.76 -10.15
CA MET A 271 -7.44 -5.31 -10.42
C MET A 271 -7.47 -4.32 -11.58
N ALA A 272 -8.60 -4.25 -12.27
CA ALA A 272 -8.90 -3.23 -13.27
C ALA A 272 -10.11 -2.42 -12.82
N ARG A 273 -9.99 -1.11 -12.84
CA ARG A 273 -11.03 -0.16 -12.43
C ARG A 273 -11.56 0.58 -13.64
N PHE A 274 -12.89 0.72 -13.72
CA PHE A 274 -13.57 1.26 -14.89
C PHE A 274 -14.49 2.41 -14.50
N TRP A 275 -14.51 3.44 -15.37
CA TRP A 275 -15.48 4.54 -15.40
C TRP A 275 -16.12 4.57 -16.79
N PHE A 276 -17.40 4.88 -16.86
CA PHE A 276 -18.19 4.83 -18.10
C PHE A 276 -18.79 6.20 -18.41
N PRO A 277 -18.01 7.13 -19.06
CA PRO A 277 -18.55 8.36 -19.59
C PRO A 277 -19.72 8.11 -20.55
N ASP A 278 -19.68 7.03 -21.33
CA ASP A 278 -20.81 6.49 -22.08
C ASP A 278 -21.24 5.14 -21.43
N PRO A 279 -22.41 5.11 -20.75
CA PRO A 279 -22.91 3.88 -20.15
C PRO A 279 -23.16 2.74 -21.13
N ALA A 280 -23.34 3.02 -22.43
CA ALA A 280 -23.53 2.00 -23.45
C ALA A 280 -22.29 1.12 -23.68
N ALA A 281 -21.10 1.58 -23.29
CA ALA A 281 -19.86 0.79 -23.37
C ALA A 281 -19.78 -0.34 -22.33
N ARG A 282 -20.53 -0.23 -21.22
CA ARG A 282 -20.42 -1.12 -20.06
C ARG A 282 -20.61 -2.62 -20.38
N PRO A 283 -21.64 -3.04 -21.12
CA PRO A 283 -21.85 -4.47 -21.39
C PRO A 283 -20.67 -5.09 -22.15
N ALA A 284 -20.17 -4.43 -23.19
CA ALA A 284 -19.05 -4.92 -23.99
C ALA A 284 -17.74 -5.04 -23.17
N ILE A 285 -17.47 -4.06 -22.30
CA ILE A 285 -16.31 -4.10 -21.38
C ILE A 285 -16.47 -5.26 -20.38
N ARG A 286 -17.67 -5.43 -19.80
CA ARG A 286 -17.92 -6.52 -18.84
C ARG A 286 -17.73 -7.89 -19.47
N GLU A 287 -18.25 -8.12 -20.65
CA GLU A 287 -18.11 -9.35 -21.41
C GLU A 287 -16.63 -9.62 -21.76
N THR A 288 -15.94 -8.61 -22.28
CA THR A 288 -14.52 -8.70 -22.66
C THR A 288 -13.64 -9.08 -21.46
N MET A 289 -13.83 -8.43 -20.32
CA MET A 289 -13.04 -8.74 -19.12
C MET A 289 -13.38 -10.12 -18.57
N ALA A 290 -14.67 -10.51 -18.54
CA ALA A 290 -15.09 -11.85 -18.11
C ALA A 290 -14.50 -12.95 -19.00
N ALA A 291 -14.36 -12.71 -20.30
CA ALA A 291 -13.75 -13.64 -21.26
C ALA A 291 -12.24 -13.86 -21.06
N LEU A 292 -11.54 -13.00 -20.29
CA LEU A 292 -10.14 -13.22 -19.94
C LEU A 292 -9.95 -14.46 -19.06
N GLY A 293 -10.97 -14.85 -18.29
CA GLY A 293 -10.84 -15.82 -17.21
C GLY A 293 -10.01 -15.28 -16.04
N HIS A 294 -9.78 -16.11 -15.03
CA HIS A 294 -8.92 -15.81 -13.88
C HIS A 294 -9.28 -14.52 -13.13
N GLY A 295 -10.57 -14.19 -13.08
CA GLY A 295 -11.03 -13.00 -12.35
C GLY A 295 -12.54 -12.85 -12.40
N ARG A 296 -13.04 -11.86 -11.66
CA ARG A 296 -14.46 -11.58 -11.53
C ARG A 296 -14.74 -10.10 -11.27
N TRP A 297 -15.94 -9.68 -11.55
CA TRP A 297 -16.44 -8.36 -11.16
C TRP A 297 -16.81 -8.36 -9.68
N LEU A 298 -16.37 -7.33 -8.96
CA LEU A 298 -16.84 -7.10 -7.59
C LEU A 298 -18.29 -6.62 -7.61
N SER A 299 -19.10 -7.16 -6.71
CA SER A 299 -20.45 -6.68 -6.48
C SER A 299 -20.43 -5.35 -5.70
N ALA A 300 -21.54 -4.63 -5.70
CA ALA A 300 -21.71 -3.42 -4.88
C ALA A 300 -21.65 -3.73 -3.38
N GLU A 301 -22.16 -4.89 -2.98
CA GLU A 301 -22.10 -5.37 -1.60
C GLU A 301 -20.67 -5.65 -1.15
N GLU A 302 -19.86 -6.30 -2.00
CA GLU A 302 -18.44 -6.53 -1.73
C GLU A 302 -17.67 -5.22 -1.62
N GLN A 303 -17.94 -4.24 -2.50
CA GLN A 303 -17.31 -2.93 -2.39
C GLN A 303 -17.65 -2.22 -1.07
N GLN A 304 -18.87 -2.40 -0.56
CA GLN A 304 -19.26 -1.91 0.78
C GLN A 304 -18.52 -2.64 1.88
N THR A 305 -18.51 -3.99 1.84
CA THR A 305 -17.84 -4.84 2.82
C THR A 305 -16.33 -4.56 2.89
N PHE A 306 -15.71 -4.28 1.75
CA PHE A 306 -14.30 -3.93 1.66
C PHE A 306 -14.01 -2.46 2.01
N GLY A 307 -15.04 -1.66 2.29
CA GLY A 307 -14.90 -0.25 2.64
C GLY A 307 -14.38 0.62 1.49
N ILE A 308 -14.65 0.23 0.25
CA ILE A 308 -14.22 0.92 -0.97
C ILE A 308 -15.38 1.44 -1.83
N ALA A 309 -16.59 1.45 -1.30
CA ALA A 309 -17.78 2.01 -1.97
C ALA A 309 -17.75 3.55 -1.86
N PHE A 310 -17.05 4.20 -2.77
CA PHE A 310 -16.98 5.66 -2.82
C PHE A 310 -18.25 6.26 -3.43
N PRO A 311 -18.96 7.17 -2.73
CA PRO A 311 -20.19 7.78 -3.23
C PRO A 311 -20.00 8.55 -4.55
N ASP A 312 -18.82 9.15 -4.74
CA ASP A 312 -18.44 9.90 -5.94
C ASP A 312 -17.82 9.01 -7.05
N ARG A 313 -17.74 7.71 -6.80
CA ARG A 313 -17.12 6.71 -7.70
C ARG A 313 -15.69 7.06 -8.12
N LYS A 314 -15.00 7.80 -7.27
CA LYS A 314 -13.64 8.32 -7.50
C LYS A 314 -12.67 7.26 -8.01
N TYR A 315 -12.71 6.04 -7.46
CA TYR A 315 -11.77 4.97 -7.80
C TYR A 315 -12.34 3.91 -8.75
N GLY A 316 -13.46 4.16 -9.40
CA GLY A 316 -14.10 3.28 -10.35
C GLY A 316 -15.59 3.11 -10.08
N GLU A 317 -16.37 2.96 -11.13
CA GLU A 317 -17.78 2.56 -11.05
C GLU A 317 -17.86 1.04 -10.88
N GLU A 318 -16.95 0.34 -11.55
CA GLU A 318 -16.84 -1.10 -11.49
C GLU A 318 -15.37 -1.54 -11.36
N ILE A 319 -15.15 -2.63 -10.65
CA ILE A 319 -13.82 -3.21 -10.41
C ILE A 319 -13.84 -4.67 -10.83
N TYR A 320 -12.91 -5.04 -11.71
CA TYR A 320 -12.62 -6.43 -12.05
C TYR A 320 -11.38 -6.87 -11.29
N LEU A 321 -11.51 -7.90 -10.45
CA LEU A 321 -10.46 -8.43 -9.58
C LEU A 321 -9.97 -9.76 -10.14
N LEU A 322 -8.65 -9.92 -10.24
CA LEU A 322 -8.03 -11.19 -10.63
C LEU A 322 -7.98 -12.18 -9.44
N GLU A 323 -7.97 -13.45 -9.77
CA GLU A 323 -7.72 -14.54 -8.82
C GLU A 323 -6.31 -14.42 -8.22
N PRO A 324 -6.11 -14.88 -6.96
CA PRO A 324 -4.79 -14.86 -6.34
C PRO A 324 -3.71 -15.51 -7.20
N GLY A 325 -2.57 -14.81 -7.32
CA GLY A 325 -1.46 -15.23 -8.15
C GLY A 325 -1.53 -14.77 -9.62
N TRP A 326 -2.67 -14.27 -10.11
CA TRP A 326 -2.77 -13.73 -11.46
C TRP A 326 -2.52 -12.23 -11.49
N GLN A 327 -1.84 -11.76 -12.53
CA GLN A 327 -1.50 -10.34 -12.71
C GLN A 327 -1.87 -9.85 -14.10
N PHE A 328 -2.32 -8.58 -14.21
CA PHE A 328 -2.34 -7.88 -15.48
C PHE A 328 -0.91 -7.54 -15.90
N ALA A 329 -0.49 -8.05 -17.07
CA ALA A 329 0.79 -7.72 -17.66
C ALA A 329 0.68 -7.63 -19.19
N PRO A 330 0.90 -6.42 -19.77
CA PRO A 330 1.22 -5.15 -19.13
C PRO A 330 0.06 -4.52 -18.34
N SER A 331 0.40 -3.73 -17.30
CA SER A 331 -0.54 -2.90 -16.54
C SER A 331 -0.13 -1.42 -16.57
N ASP A 332 -0.97 -0.53 -16.03
CA ASP A 332 -0.62 0.89 -15.88
C ASP A 332 0.46 1.09 -14.77
N MET A 333 0.67 0.10 -13.89
CA MET A 333 1.68 0.10 -12.84
C MET A 333 3.03 -0.46 -13.29
N GLY A 334 3.03 -1.39 -14.26
CA GLY A 334 4.24 -2.05 -14.75
C GLY A 334 4.05 -2.78 -16.06
N ARG A 335 5.14 -2.96 -16.83
CA ARG A 335 5.08 -3.65 -18.14
C ARG A 335 5.18 -5.16 -18.03
N ALA A 336 5.89 -5.65 -17.03
CA ALA A 336 6.09 -7.05 -16.75
C ALA A 336 5.44 -7.44 -15.43
N ALA A 337 4.97 -8.67 -15.33
CA ALA A 337 4.56 -9.25 -14.06
C ALA A 337 5.76 -9.40 -13.12
N LEU A 338 5.50 -9.35 -11.84
CA LEU A 338 6.47 -9.59 -10.79
C LEU A 338 6.30 -11.01 -10.23
N PRO A 339 7.39 -11.66 -9.76
CA PRO A 339 7.33 -12.98 -9.12
C PRO A 339 6.36 -13.08 -7.95
N GLY A 340 6.11 -11.97 -7.24
CA GLY A 340 5.12 -11.85 -6.18
C GLY A 340 4.26 -10.62 -6.33
N MET A 341 2.99 -10.71 -5.89
CA MET A 341 2.05 -9.59 -5.87
C MET A 341 1.06 -9.73 -4.72
N HIS A 342 0.49 -8.60 -4.33
CA HIS A 342 -0.57 -8.47 -3.34
C HIS A 342 -1.74 -7.65 -3.91
N GLY A 343 -2.77 -7.35 -3.11
CA GLY A 343 -3.94 -6.61 -3.57
C GLY A 343 -5.08 -7.51 -4.04
N TYR A 344 -5.05 -8.77 -3.66
CA TYR A 344 -6.15 -9.73 -3.86
C TYR A 344 -7.21 -9.63 -2.76
N GLU A 345 -8.17 -10.54 -2.75
CA GLU A 345 -9.21 -10.59 -1.73
C GLU A 345 -8.61 -10.62 -0.31
N PRO A 346 -9.16 -9.87 0.66
CA PRO A 346 -8.67 -9.86 2.03
C PRO A 346 -8.73 -11.22 2.73
N GLU A 347 -9.66 -12.08 2.30
CA GLU A 347 -9.89 -13.42 2.83
C GLU A 347 -8.88 -14.45 2.32
N HIS A 348 -8.11 -14.13 1.27
CA HIS A 348 -7.04 -14.99 0.78
C HIS A 348 -5.89 -15.05 1.78
N ALA A 349 -5.43 -16.26 2.11
CA ALA A 349 -4.37 -16.47 3.10
C ALA A 349 -3.09 -15.66 2.82
N GLY A 350 -2.70 -15.55 1.53
CA GLY A 350 -1.55 -14.75 1.11
C GLY A 350 -1.74 -13.24 1.26
N SER A 351 -2.97 -12.76 1.48
CA SER A 351 -3.27 -11.35 1.73
C SER A 351 -3.22 -10.99 3.22
N THR A 352 -3.30 -11.98 4.11
CA THR A 352 -3.45 -11.76 5.55
C THR A 352 -2.24 -11.05 6.17
N ALA A 353 -2.49 -9.97 6.89
CA ALA A 353 -1.53 -9.24 7.70
C ALA A 353 -1.22 -9.95 9.02
N CYS A 354 -0.27 -9.45 9.80
CA CYS A 354 0.09 -10.00 11.09
C CYS A 354 0.10 -8.96 12.22
N PHE A 355 -0.15 -9.45 13.42
CA PHE A 355 0.13 -8.78 14.69
C PHE A 355 0.97 -9.70 15.58
N LEU A 356 2.15 -9.25 15.99
CA LEU A 356 3.04 -9.97 16.89
C LEU A 356 3.42 -9.03 18.03
N SER A 357 3.32 -9.44 19.30
CA SER A 357 3.67 -8.54 20.41
C SER A 357 4.27 -9.25 21.63
N ASN A 358 4.94 -8.46 22.48
CA ASN A 358 5.46 -8.91 23.77
C ASN A 358 4.45 -8.72 24.91
N TYR A 359 3.27 -8.21 24.61
CA TYR A 359 2.18 -7.95 25.58
C TYR A 359 0.85 -8.44 25.01
N VAL A 360 -0.12 -8.69 25.89
CA VAL A 360 -1.49 -9.02 25.47
C VAL A 360 -2.27 -7.70 25.37
N PRO A 361 -2.75 -7.32 24.17
CA PRO A 361 -3.58 -6.13 24.03
C PRO A 361 -4.96 -6.33 24.69
N ALA A 362 -5.58 -5.24 25.14
CA ALA A 362 -6.92 -5.29 25.74
C ALA A 362 -7.97 -5.90 24.77
N LYS A 363 -7.84 -5.57 23.49
CA LYS A 363 -8.60 -6.18 22.39
C LYS A 363 -7.62 -6.66 21.32
N ARG A 364 -7.75 -7.92 20.89
CA ARG A 364 -6.95 -8.42 19.76
C ARG A 364 -7.42 -7.74 18.48
N PRO A 365 -6.48 -7.29 17.63
CA PRO A 365 -6.86 -6.72 16.34
C PRO A 365 -7.41 -7.82 15.41
N GLU A 366 -8.51 -7.55 14.75
CA GLU A 366 -9.14 -8.42 13.76
C GLU A 366 -8.92 -7.89 12.34
N TRP A 367 -8.77 -6.58 12.21
CA TRP A 367 -8.55 -5.85 10.96
C TRP A 367 -7.42 -4.83 11.13
N ILE A 368 -6.67 -4.53 10.07
CA ILE A 368 -5.49 -3.63 10.17
C ILE A 368 -5.84 -2.21 10.67
N GLY A 369 -7.08 -1.76 10.49
CA GLY A 369 -7.54 -0.49 11.07
C GLY A 369 -7.58 -0.49 12.61
N ASP A 370 -7.69 -1.67 13.24
CA ASP A 370 -7.67 -1.78 14.71
C ASP A 370 -6.30 -1.41 15.30
N PHE A 371 -5.23 -1.45 14.49
CA PHE A 371 -3.91 -1.00 14.92
C PHE A 371 -3.89 0.47 15.35
N PHE A 372 -4.70 1.32 14.69
CA PHE A 372 -4.84 2.72 15.10
C PHE A 372 -5.27 2.86 16.55
N HIS A 373 -6.26 2.07 16.98
CA HIS A 373 -6.77 2.07 18.36
C HIS A 373 -5.69 1.59 19.32
N LEU A 374 -4.96 0.51 18.98
CA LEU A 374 -3.84 0.03 19.78
C LEU A 374 -2.72 1.07 19.94
N MET A 375 -2.53 1.93 18.94
CA MET A 375 -1.50 2.99 18.95
C MET A 375 -1.95 4.24 19.71
N THR A 376 -3.25 4.54 19.77
CA THR A 376 -3.76 5.83 20.25
C THR A 376 -4.51 5.76 21.57
N GLU A 377 -5.04 4.60 21.96
CA GLU A 377 -5.72 4.40 23.24
C GLU A 377 -4.68 4.12 24.35
N ASP A 378 -4.88 4.78 25.50
CA ASP A 378 -3.98 4.67 26.68
C ASP A 378 -4.20 3.39 27.50
#